data_12e5b93c149ed738cc9cc415e7eb4001
#
_entry.id   12e5b93c149ed738cc9cc415e7eb4001
#
_cell.length_a   1.000
_cell.length_b   1.000
_cell.length_c   1.000
_cell.angle_alpha   90.00
_cell.angle_beta   90.00
_cell.angle_gamma   90.00
#
_symmetry.space_group_name_H-M   'P 1'
#
loop_
_entity.id
_entity.type
_entity.pdbx_description
1 polymer ?
#
loop_
_entity_poly.entity_id
_entity_poly.type
_entity_poly.pdbx_seq_one_letter_code
_entity_poly.pdbx_strand_id
1 'polypeptide(L)'
;MLIFLKNIINKFLSFFGFRISKINITDDLVKIYKYKNYEEYKKTQIFFNKKKLHHVWADGESLKILSDFINTNVKKNNVKGLCHGSRNGYEQEFFNNNIKNSEVIGTDISETATNFKNSVIWDFHEINEKWIKKFDFIYTNSLDQSYDPKLALTTWLGQININGYIIIEHSDQHGVRSSGKMDPFGVEANYFPYLLSDWFGHSISVKIIRTIKRNKASAPAWFFIIKKVN
;
A
#
# COMPACT_ATOMS: atom_id res chain seq x y z
N MET A 1 18.69 29.35 -12.36
CA MET A 1 19.67 29.84 -11.37
C MET A 1 19.37 29.31 -9.95
N LEU A 2 18.19 29.54 -9.37
CA LEU A 2 17.82 29.13 -7.99
C LEU A 2 17.90 27.60 -7.75
N ILE A 3 17.47 26.77 -8.70
CA ILE A 3 17.50 25.29 -8.57
C ILE A 3 18.94 24.77 -8.56
N PHE A 4 19.80 25.36 -9.40
CA PHE A 4 21.21 25.00 -9.47
C PHE A 4 21.94 25.34 -8.16
N LEU A 5 21.71 26.52 -7.63
CA LEU A 5 22.27 26.97 -6.35
C LEU A 5 21.81 26.08 -5.18
N LYS A 6 20.53 25.72 -5.14
CA LYS A 6 19.97 24.79 -4.16
C LYS A 6 20.66 23.42 -4.20
N ASN A 7 20.97 22.90 -5.40
CA ASN A 7 21.62 21.60 -5.55
C ASN A 7 23.07 21.62 -5.04
N ILE A 8 23.81 22.70 -5.29
CA ILE A 8 25.16 22.89 -4.76
C ILE A 8 25.16 22.96 -3.24
N ILE A 9 24.28 23.79 -2.70
CA ILE A 9 24.14 23.94 -1.23
C ILE A 9 23.74 22.62 -0.59
N ASN A 10 22.81 21.87 -1.18
CA ASN A 10 22.42 20.56 -0.66
C ASN A 10 23.52 19.51 -0.74
N LYS A 11 24.37 19.55 -1.77
CA LYS A 11 25.54 18.67 -1.86
C LYS A 11 26.54 18.95 -0.73
N PHE A 12 26.76 20.21 -0.39
CA PHE A 12 27.60 20.62 0.73
C PHE A 12 26.99 20.24 2.09
N LEU A 13 25.69 20.55 2.28
CA LEU A 13 24.99 20.27 3.53
C LEU A 13 24.81 18.77 3.81
N SER A 14 24.73 17.96 2.75
CA SER A 14 24.62 16.50 2.91
C SER A 14 25.85 15.86 3.58
N PHE A 15 27.02 16.50 3.46
CA PHE A 15 28.24 16.09 4.18
C PHE A 15 28.08 16.19 5.71
N PHE A 16 27.22 17.10 6.17
CA PHE A 16 26.91 17.33 7.58
C PHE A 16 25.55 16.70 7.99
N GLY A 17 24.92 15.89 7.12
CA GLY A 17 23.61 15.30 7.40
C GLY A 17 22.41 16.23 7.25
N PHE A 18 22.60 17.43 6.66
CA PHE A 18 21.53 18.42 6.45
C PHE A 18 21.10 18.51 4.97
N ARG A 19 19.85 18.90 4.76
CA ARG A 19 19.30 19.18 3.43
C ARG A 19 18.30 20.33 3.48
N ILE A 20 18.48 21.30 2.58
CA ILE A 20 17.46 22.33 2.34
C ILE A 20 16.45 21.79 1.33
N SER A 21 15.20 21.68 1.74
CA SER A 21 14.06 21.43 0.88
C SER A 21 13.10 22.63 0.92
N LYS A 22 12.37 22.86 -0.17
CA LYS A 22 11.22 23.77 -0.11
C LYS A 22 10.17 23.07 0.75
N ILE A 23 9.95 23.60 1.94
CA ILE A 23 8.84 23.14 2.76
C ILE A 23 7.61 23.83 2.19
N ASN A 24 6.79 23.10 1.45
CA ASN A 24 5.39 23.47 1.36
C ASN A 24 4.80 23.08 2.72
N ILE A 25 4.69 24.06 3.60
CA ILE A 25 3.95 23.89 4.86
C ILE A 25 2.49 23.79 4.42
N THR A 26 2.02 22.57 4.26
CA THR A 26 0.60 22.27 4.28
C THR A 26 0.33 21.77 5.69
N ASP A 27 -0.60 22.40 6.40
CA ASP A 27 -1.12 21.90 7.68
C ASP A 27 -1.98 20.63 7.45
N ASP A 28 -2.12 20.22 6.19
CA ASP A 28 -2.89 19.04 5.80
C ASP A 28 -2.13 17.77 6.19
N LEU A 29 -2.77 16.95 7.01
CA LEU A 29 -2.30 15.61 7.38
C LEU A 29 -2.82 14.53 6.45
N VAL A 30 -3.82 14.87 5.63
CA VAL A 30 -4.45 14.03 4.60
C VAL A 30 -4.72 14.85 3.36
N LYS A 31 -4.48 14.26 2.20
CA LYS A 31 -4.79 14.89 0.91
C LYS A 31 -5.32 13.87 -0.06
N ILE A 32 -6.40 14.21 -0.76
CA ILE A 32 -6.97 13.42 -1.84
C ILE A 32 -7.01 14.26 -3.12
N TYR A 33 -6.32 13.80 -4.16
CA TYR A 33 -6.42 14.38 -5.49
C TYR A 33 -7.78 14.03 -6.09
N LYS A 34 -8.50 15.03 -6.60
CA LYS A 34 -9.83 14.85 -7.18
C LYS A 34 -9.73 14.73 -8.70
N TYR A 35 -10.16 13.60 -9.23
CA TYR A 35 -10.38 13.42 -10.67
C TYR A 35 -11.73 14.03 -11.08
N LYS A 36 -11.88 14.33 -12.36
CA LYS A 36 -13.17 14.81 -12.92
C LYS A 36 -14.27 13.75 -12.80
N ASN A 37 -13.91 12.49 -12.98
CA ASN A 37 -14.78 11.33 -12.88
C ASN A 37 -13.97 10.03 -12.76
N TYR A 38 -14.66 8.91 -12.53
CA TYR A 38 -14.06 7.58 -12.43
C TYR A 38 -13.27 7.17 -13.67
N GLU A 39 -13.73 7.51 -14.87
CA GLU A 39 -13.05 7.15 -16.12
C GLU A 39 -11.65 7.83 -16.23
N GLU A 40 -11.53 9.07 -15.78
CA GLU A 40 -10.22 9.74 -15.72
C GLU A 40 -9.29 9.03 -14.72
N TYR A 41 -9.81 8.65 -13.55
CA TYR A 41 -9.07 7.87 -12.56
C TYR A 41 -8.57 6.56 -13.18
N LYS A 42 -9.49 5.72 -13.69
CA LYS A 42 -9.19 4.41 -14.25
C LYS A 42 -8.14 4.48 -15.37
N LYS A 43 -8.33 5.38 -16.33
CA LYS A 43 -7.36 5.60 -17.42
C LYS A 43 -6.00 6.02 -16.91
N THR A 44 -5.96 6.87 -15.89
CA THR A 44 -4.72 7.31 -15.28
C THR A 44 -3.98 6.17 -14.60
N GLN A 45 -4.68 5.35 -13.78
CA GLN A 45 -4.07 4.22 -13.10
C GLN A 45 -3.54 3.17 -14.11
N ILE A 46 -4.32 2.82 -15.13
CA ILE A 46 -3.89 1.91 -16.20
C ILE A 46 -2.64 2.44 -16.92
N PHE A 47 -2.62 3.74 -17.24
CA PHE A 47 -1.46 4.35 -17.91
C PHE A 47 -0.18 4.23 -17.08
N PHE A 48 -0.24 4.57 -15.79
CA PHE A 48 0.94 4.50 -14.92
C PHE A 48 1.32 3.06 -14.56
N ASN A 49 0.35 2.14 -14.44
CA ASN A 49 0.62 0.71 -14.31
C ASN A 49 1.48 0.22 -15.48
N LYS A 50 1.05 0.43 -16.73
CA LYS A 50 1.78 0.02 -17.93
C LYS A 50 3.18 0.62 -18.00
N LYS A 51 3.31 1.91 -17.68
CA LYS A 51 4.60 2.61 -17.69
C LYS A 51 5.59 2.04 -16.68
N LYS A 52 5.11 1.52 -15.56
CA LYS A 52 5.91 1.01 -14.44
C LYS A 52 5.88 -0.53 -14.33
N LEU A 53 5.40 -1.25 -15.36
CA LEU A 53 5.12 -2.69 -15.29
C LEU A 53 6.30 -3.54 -14.80
N HIS A 54 7.52 -3.18 -15.19
CA HIS A 54 8.74 -3.89 -14.83
C HIS A 54 9.35 -3.46 -13.48
N HIS A 55 8.77 -2.45 -12.82
CA HIS A 55 9.26 -2.01 -11.52
C HIS A 55 8.64 -2.84 -10.40
N VAL A 56 9.49 -3.41 -9.54
CA VAL A 56 9.09 -4.02 -8.29
C VAL A 56 9.34 -3.01 -7.17
N TRP A 57 8.26 -2.55 -6.52
CA TRP A 57 8.32 -1.61 -5.41
C TRP A 57 8.47 -2.28 -4.05
N ALA A 58 7.80 -3.42 -3.89
CA ALA A 58 7.88 -4.17 -2.65
C ALA A 58 9.33 -4.62 -2.39
N ASP A 59 9.75 -4.41 -1.16
CA ASP A 59 11.08 -4.81 -0.69
C ASP A 59 11.03 -6.22 -0.12
N GLY A 60 11.94 -7.11 -0.57
CA GLY A 60 11.94 -8.51 -0.15
C GLY A 60 12.13 -8.71 1.37
N GLU A 61 12.91 -7.86 2.04
CA GLU A 61 13.03 -7.93 3.51
C GLU A 61 11.72 -7.52 4.19
N SER A 62 11.06 -6.49 3.67
CA SER A 62 9.73 -6.07 4.13
C SER A 62 8.72 -7.22 4.01
N LEU A 63 8.64 -7.83 2.85
CA LEU A 63 7.73 -8.96 2.61
C LEU A 63 8.08 -10.18 3.46
N LYS A 64 9.38 -10.41 3.75
CA LYS A 64 9.82 -11.49 4.65
C LYS A 64 9.33 -11.28 6.08
N ILE A 65 9.48 -10.06 6.63
CA ILE A 65 8.96 -9.70 7.96
C ILE A 65 7.45 -9.95 8.02
N LEU A 66 6.72 -9.58 6.96
CA LEU A 66 5.28 -9.78 6.89
C LEU A 66 4.89 -11.26 6.74
N SER A 67 5.66 -12.04 5.97
CA SER A 67 5.45 -13.50 5.87
C SER A 67 5.63 -14.17 7.23
N ASP A 68 6.66 -13.80 7.99
CA ASP A 68 6.91 -14.33 9.32
C ASP A 68 5.81 -13.91 10.32
N PHE A 69 5.31 -12.67 10.19
CA PHE A 69 4.15 -12.21 10.96
C PHE A 69 2.92 -13.06 10.66
N ILE A 70 2.61 -13.32 9.38
CA ILE A 70 1.45 -14.12 8.96
C ILE A 70 1.60 -15.56 9.45
N ASN A 71 2.74 -16.21 9.23
CA ASN A 71 3.03 -17.56 9.70
C ASN A 71 2.87 -17.71 11.22
N THR A 72 3.16 -16.66 11.98
CA THR A 72 3.06 -16.65 13.45
C THR A 72 1.62 -16.44 13.91
N ASN A 73 0.85 -15.56 13.25
CA ASN A 73 -0.43 -15.08 13.76
C ASN A 73 -1.66 -15.71 13.07
N VAL A 74 -1.52 -16.23 11.85
CA VAL A 74 -2.60 -16.95 11.14
C VAL A 74 -2.41 -18.45 11.33
N LYS A 75 -3.21 -19.05 12.21
CA LYS A 75 -3.13 -20.47 12.57
C LYS A 75 -4.12 -21.31 11.74
N LYS A 76 -3.84 -21.44 10.44
CA LYS A 76 -4.64 -22.23 9.50
C LYS A 76 -3.76 -23.18 8.68
N ASN A 77 -4.34 -24.32 8.29
CA ASN A 77 -3.65 -25.28 7.42
C ASN A 77 -3.57 -24.82 5.96
N ASN A 78 -4.46 -23.96 5.53
CA ASN A 78 -4.46 -23.32 4.22
C ASN A 78 -4.73 -21.82 4.41
N VAL A 79 -3.70 -21.00 4.20
CA VAL A 79 -3.76 -19.54 4.38
C VAL A 79 -4.15 -18.90 3.05
N LYS A 80 -5.25 -18.15 3.05
CA LYS A 80 -5.72 -17.43 1.87
C LYS A 80 -5.36 -15.96 1.97
N GLY A 81 -4.62 -15.47 0.98
CA GLY A 81 -4.18 -14.08 0.91
C GLY A 81 -4.62 -13.36 -0.37
N LEU A 82 -4.67 -12.04 -0.29
CA LEU A 82 -4.96 -11.16 -1.41
C LEU A 82 -4.00 -9.97 -1.43
N CYS A 83 -3.38 -9.69 -2.57
CA CYS A 83 -2.53 -8.52 -2.76
C CYS A 83 -3.26 -7.52 -3.68
N HIS A 84 -3.69 -6.37 -3.16
CA HIS A 84 -4.31 -5.33 -3.97
C HIS A 84 -3.29 -4.40 -4.61
N GLY A 85 -3.48 -4.08 -5.91
CA GLY A 85 -2.58 -3.22 -6.66
C GLY A 85 -1.22 -3.86 -6.96
N SER A 86 -1.19 -5.19 -7.16
CA SER A 86 0.05 -5.98 -7.26
C SER A 86 0.81 -5.85 -8.59
N ARG A 87 0.32 -5.06 -9.52
CA ARG A 87 0.92 -4.72 -10.82
C ARG A 87 1.49 -5.90 -11.61
N ASN A 88 2.61 -6.47 -11.18
CA ASN A 88 3.37 -7.51 -11.90
C ASN A 88 3.43 -8.84 -11.14
N GLY A 89 2.63 -9.00 -10.11
CA GLY A 89 2.48 -10.26 -9.43
C GLY A 89 3.59 -10.65 -8.44
N TYR A 90 4.56 -9.76 -8.21
CA TYR A 90 5.71 -10.07 -7.34
C TYR A 90 5.29 -10.35 -5.90
N GLU A 91 4.37 -9.58 -5.34
CA GLU A 91 3.96 -9.69 -3.95
C GLU A 91 3.25 -11.02 -3.65
N GLN A 92 2.26 -11.39 -4.48
CA GLN A 92 1.57 -12.67 -4.27
C GLN A 92 2.47 -13.87 -4.51
N GLU A 93 3.40 -13.79 -5.46
CA GLU A 93 4.39 -14.84 -5.67
C GLU A 93 5.32 -14.97 -4.47
N PHE A 94 5.81 -13.85 -3.93
CA PHE A 94 6.66 -13.84 -2.75
C PHE A 94 5.95 -14.47 -1.54
N PHE A 95 4.70 -14.08 -1.28
CA PHE A 95 3.93 -14.66 -0.17
C PHE A 95 3.65 -16.14 -0.36
N ASN A 96 3.30 -16.58 -1.57
CA ASN A 96 3.09 -18.02 -1.86
C ASN A 96 4.36 -18.85 -1.62
N ASN A 97 5.54 -18.27 -1.82
CA ASN A 97 6.82 -18.95 -1.60
C ASN A 97 7.28 -18.93 -0.12
N ASN A 98 6.80 -17.97 0.69
CA ASN A 98 7.30 -17.72 2.05
C ASN A 98 6.26 -17.98 3.16
N ILE A 99 4.98 -18.13 2.82
CA ILE A 99 3.94 -18.52 3.78
C ILE A 99 3.61 -19.98 3.58
N LYS A 100 3.67 -20.74 4.67
CA LYS A 100 3.42 -22.17 4.62
C LYS A 100 1.97 -22.48 4.22
N ASN A 101 1.81 -23.34 3.20
CA ASN A 101 0.49 -23.77 2.71
C ASN A 101 -0.45 -22.58 2.40
N SER A 102 0.02 -21.63 1.60
CA SER A 102 -0.76 -20.46 1.23
C SER A 102 -1.29 -20.50 -0.19
N GLU A 103 -2.39 -19.83 -0.38
CA GLU A 103 -3.02 -19.53 -1.66
C GLU A 103 -3.24 -18.02 -1.74
N VAL A 104 -2.30 -17.30 -2.38
CA VAL A 104 -2.31 -15.85 -2.47
C VAL A 104 -2.51 -15.43 -3.90
N ILE A 105 -3.50 -14.58 -4.13
CA ILE A 105 -3.80 -13.97 -5.43
C ILE A 105 -3.52 -12.48 -5.39
N GLY A 106 -3.30 -11.87 -6.56
CA GLY A 106 -3.13 -10.43 -6.73
C GLY A 106 -4.23 -9.82 -7.58
N THR A 107 -4.47 -8.52 -7.39
CA THR A 107 -5.36 -7.75 -8.27
C THR A 107 -4.67 -6.52 -8.82
N ASP A 108 -5.05 -6.12 -10.00
CA ASP A 108 -4.73 -4.82 -10.58
C ASP A 108 -5.87 -4.36 -11.50
N ILE A 109 -6.06 -3.05 -11.59
CA ILE A 109 -7.11 -2.45 -12.45
C ILE A 109 -6.76 -2.55 -13.94
N SER A 110 -5.47 -2.76 -14.26
CA SER A 110 -4.97 -2.88 -15.62
C SER A 110 -5.15 -4.29 -16.16
N GLU A 111 -5.48 -4.40 -17.44
CA GLU A 111 -5.52 -5.67 -18.19
C GLU A 111 -4.17 -6.39 -18.22
N THR A 112 -3.08 -5.72 -17.93
CA THR A 112 -1.74 -6.33 -17.81
C THR A 112 -1.66 -7.38 -16.71
N ALA A 113 -2.59 -7.38 -15.75
CA ALA A 113 -2.68 -8.40 -14.69
C ALA A 113 -2.77 -9.82 -15.27
N THR A 114 -3.41 -10.01 -16.42
CA THR A 114 -3.54 -11.34 -17.08
C THR A 114 -2.21 -11.96 -17.49
N ASN A 115 -1.15 -11.17 -17.55
CA ASN A 115 0.20 -11.65 -17.92
C ASN A 115 0.92 -12.32 -16.73
N PHE A 116 0.36 -12.26 -15.54
CA PHE A 116 1.02 -12.72 -14.32
C PHE A 116 0.21 -13.83 -13.63
N LYS A 117 0.92 -14.82 -13.13
CA LYS A 117 0.31 -15.93 -12.41
C LYS A 117 -0.43 -15.45 -11.15
N ASN A 118 -1.57 -16.08 -10.88
CA ASN A 118 -2.40 -15.76 -9.71
C ASN A 118 -2.83 -14.29 -9.65
N SER A 119 -2.99 -13.64 -10.79
CA SER A 119 -3.46 -12.25 -10.89
C SER A 119 -4.83 -12.17 -11.54
N VAL A 120 -5.63 -11.21 -11.07
CA VAL A 120 -6.99 -10.95 -11.54
C VAL A 120 -7.13 -9.47 -11.88
N ILE A 121 -7.77 -9.15 -13.01
CA ILE A 121 -8.15 -7.76 -13.31
C ILE A 121 -9.31 -7.40 -12.38
N TRP A 122 -9.07 -6.47 -11.47
CA TRP A 122 -10.09 -6.02 -10.52
C TRP A 122 -9.76 -4.63 -9.98
N ASP A 123 -10.75 -3.76 -9.93
CA ASP A 123 -10.63 -2.51 -9.17
C ASP A 123 -10.85 -2.81 -7.69
N PHE A 124 -9.89 -2.49 -6.86
CA PHE A 124 -9.91 -2.83 -5.44
C PHE A 124 -10.96 -2.05 -4.61
N HIS A 125 -11.63 -1.05 -5.22
CA HIS A 125 -12.79 -0.39 -4.60
C HIS A 125 -14.09 -1.20 -4.79
N GLU A 126 -14.11 -2.11 -5.77
CA GLU A 126 -15.32 -2.85 -6.11
C GLU A 126 -15.48 -4.11 -5.24
N ILE A 127 -16.74 -4.36 -4.84
CA ILE A 127 -17.10 -5.56 -4.09
C ILE A 127 -17.14 -6.75 -5.05
N ASN A 128 -16.42 -7.81 -4.71
CA ASN A 128 -16.55 -9.12 -5.33
C ASN A 128 -17.25 -10.07 -4.35
N GLU A 129 -18.45 -10.50 -4.69
CA GLU A 129 -19.28 -11.36 -3.83
C GLU A 129 -18.58 -12.68 -3.47
N LYS A 130 -17.74 -13.22 -4.37
CA LYS A 130 -16.99 -14.47 -4.13
C LYS A 130 -15.84 -14.28 -3.13
N TRP A 131 -15.50 -13.04 -2.79
CA TRP A 131 -14.40 -12.70 -1.89
C TRP A 131 -14.85 -12.28 -0.49
N ILE A 132 -16.15 -12.13 -0.25
CA ILE A 132 -16.69 -11.78 1.06
C ILE A 132 -16.25 -12.81 2.11
N LYS A 133 -15.59 -12.34 3.17
CA LYS A 133 -15.04 -13.17 4.27
C LYS A 133 -14.18 -14.34 3.77
N LYS A 134 -13.41 -14.13 2.70
CA LYS A 134 -12.65 -15.18 2.02
C LYS A 134 -11.20 -15.27 2.48
N PHE A 135 -10.58 -14.14 2.79
CA PHE A 135 -9.14 -14.04 2.99
C PHE A 135 -8.74 -13.93 4.46
N ASP A 136 -7.61 -14.50 4.81
CA ASP A 136 -7.01 -14.43 6.13
C ASP A 136 -6.12 -13.21 6.27
N PHE A 137 -5.57 -12.76 5.14
CA PHE A 137 -4.90 -11.48 5.08
C PHE A 137 -5.06 -10.81 3.71
N ILE A 138 -4.98 -9.50 3.73
CA ILE A 138 -4.84 -8.63 2.55
C ILE A 138 -3.56 -7.82 2.73
N TYR A 139 -2.77 -7.71 1.67
CA TYR A 139 -1.59 -6.85 1.61
C TYR A 139 -1.72 -5.82 0.50
N THR A 140 -1.21 -4.63 0.75
CA THR A 140 -1.04 -3.61 -0.28
C THR A 140 0.08 -2.63 0.06
N ASN A 141 0.76 -2.13 -0.95
CA ASN A 141 1.61 -0.94 -0.93
C ASN A 141 1.05 0.15 -1.87
N SER A 142 -0.21 0.03 -2.27
CA SER A 142 -0.85 0.84 -3.31
C SER A 142 -2.12 1.55 -2.83
N LEU A 143 -2.30 1.73 -1.50
CA LEU A 143 -3.45 2.48 -0.98
C LEU A 143 -3.39 3.95 -1.40
N ASP A 144 -2.21 4.51 -1.61
CA ASP A 144 -1.99 5.86 -2.14
C ASP A 144 -2.56 6.07 -3.55
N GLN A 145 -2.78 4.99 -4.30
CA GLN A 145 -3.42 5.00 -5.62
C GLN A 145 -4.94 5.02 -5.55
N SER A 146 -5.53 5.01 -4.36
CA SER A 146 -6.98 5.04 -4.16
C SER A 146 -7.55 6.45 -4.31
N TYR A 147 -8.61 6.60 -5.13
CA TYR A 147 -9.38 7.85 -5.20
C TYR A 147 -10.36 8.02 -4.03
N ASP A 148 -10.73 6.91 -3.38
CA ASP A 148 -11.54 6.85 -2.17
C ASP A 148 -10.98 5.77 -1.22
N PRO A 149 -10.01 6.12 -0.37
CA PRO A 149 -9.34 5.16 0.50
C PRO A 149 -10.26 4.58 1.58
N LYS A 150 -11.30 5.30 2.01
CA LYS A 150 -12.29 4.78 2.97
C LYS A 150 -13.15 3.71 2.33
N LEU A 151 -13.60 3.91 1.08
CA LEU A 151 -14.33 2.91 0.30
C LEU A 151 -13.48 1.67 0.07
N ALA A 152 -12.23 1.83 -0.38
CA ALA A 152 -11.30 0.72 -0.58
C ALA A 152 -11.14 -0.12 0.68
N LEU A 153 -10.82 0.51 1.81
CA LEU A 153 -10.66 -0.20 3.09
C LEU A 153 -11.96 -0.84 3.59
N THR A 154 -13.12 -0.21 3.36
CA THR A 154 -14.43 -0.80 3.68
C THR A 154 -14.65 -2.08 2.88
N THR A 155 -14.36 -2.05 1.59
CA THR A 155 -14.41 -3.22 0.71
C THR A 155 -13.49 -4.33 1.21
N TRP A 156 -12.24 -4.00 1.56
CA TRP A 156 -11.27 -4.99 2.03
C TRP A 156 -11.64 -5.59 3.40
N LEU A 157 -12.22 -4.78 4.30
CA LEU A 157 -12.77 -5.29 5.57
C LEU A 157 -13.92 -6.28 5.34
N GLY A 158 -14.68 -6.14 4.26
CA GLY A 158 -15.66 -7.12 3.82
C GLY A 158 -15.05 -8.42 3.31
N GLN A 159 -13.86 -8.37 2.71
CA GLN A 159 -13.17 -9.50 2.08
C GLN A 159 -12.41 -10.38 3.08
N ILE A 160 -11.94 -9.81 4.20
CA ILE A 160 -11.23 -10.60 5.22
C ILE A 160 -12.16 -11.32 6.19
N ASN A 161 -11.69 -12.47 6.68
CA ASN A 161 -12.31 -13.21 7.77
C ASN A 161 -12.29 -12.41 9.08
N ILE A 162 -13.15 -12.78 10.04
CA ILE A 162 -13.05 -12.29 11.43
C ILE A 162 -11.66 -12.70 11.96
N ASN A 163 -10.97 -11.80 12.63
CA ASN A 163 -9.58 -11.91 13.06
C ASN A 163 -8.55 -11.95 11.91
N GLY A 164 -8.96 -11.74 10.67
CA GLY A 164 -8.06 -11.54 9.55
C GLY A 164 -7.35 -10.19 9.61
N TYR A 165 -6.35 -10.01 8.76
CA TYR A 165 -5.48 -8.84 8.74
C TYR A 165 -5.52 -8.12 7.41
N ILE A 166 -5.60 -6.77 7.44
CA ILE A 166 -5.20 -5.93 6.30
C ILE A 166 -3.85 -5.33 6.67
N ILE A 167 -2.87 -5.51 5.79
CA ILE A 167 -1.49 -5.03 5.98
C ILE A 167 -1.22 -3.98 4.91
N ILE A 168 -1.02 -2.74 5.34
CA ILE A 168 -0.72 -1.61 4.47
C ILE A 168 0.74 -1.24 4.67
N GLU A 169 1.55 -1.40 3.63
CA GLU A 169 2.91 -0.86 3.61
C GLU A 169 2.86 0.62 3.24
N HIS A 170 3.44 1.45 4.08
CA HIS A 170 3.47 2.90 3.95
C HIS A 170 4.91 3.41 4.08
N SER A 171 5.23 4.48 3.38
CA SER A 171 6.53 5.15 3.45
C SER A 171 6.34 6.66 3.29
N ASP A 172 7.41 7.43 3.43
CA ASP A 172 7.37 8.89 3.22
C ASP A 172 6.89 9.29 1.81
N GLN A 173 6.94 8.35 0.85
CA GLN A 173 6.42 8.57 -0.51
C GLN A 173 4.89 8.52 -0.59
N HIS A 174 4.22 8.04 0.45
CA HIS A 174 2.75 7.98 0.56
C HIS A 174 2.17 9.15 1.40
N GLY A 175 3.04 10.10 1.81
CA GLY A 175 2.64 11.31 2.54
C GLY A 175 1.90 12.33 1.67
N VAL A 176 1.33 13.35 2.30
CA VAL A 176 0.52 14.40 1.62
C VAL A 176 1.26 15.13 0.51
N ARG A 177 2.59 15.23 0.60
CA ARG A 177 3.42 15.89 -0.42
C ARG A 177 3.52 15.11 -1.73
N SER A 178 3.32 13.81 -1.69
CA SER A 178 3.34 12.92 -2.85
C SER A 178 2.00 12.81 -3.54
N SER A 179 0.90 13.21 -2.85
CA SER A 179 -0.44 13.14 -3.41
C SER A 179 -0.61 14.00 -4.66
N GLY A 180 -1.04 13.36 -5.73
CA GLY A 180 -1.22 13.97 -7.04
C GLY A 180 -1.99 13.05 -8.00
N LYS A 181 -1.91 13.35 -9.29
CA LYS A 181 -2.68 12.62 -10.30
C LYS A 181 -2.33 11.12 -10.38
N MET A 182 -1.09 10.73 -10.09
CA MET A 182 -0.65 9.34 -10.14
C MET A 182 -1.03 8.59 -8.87
N ASP A 183 -0.75 9.20 -7.72
CA ASP A 183 -0.95 8.65 -6.39
C ASP A 183 -1.91 9.61 -5.66
N PRO A 184 -3.24 9.45 -5.83
CA PRO A 184 -4.23 10.46 -5.42
C PRO A 184 -4.36 10.62 -3.91
N PHE A 185 -4.09 9.60 -3.12
CA PHE A 185 -4.21 9.66 -1.67
C PHE A 185 -2.85 9.81 -1.01
N GLY A 186 -2.71 10.83 -0.17
CA GLY A 186 -1.56 11.03 0.69
C GLY A 186 -2.00 11.20 2.14
N VAL A 187 -1.33 10.52 3.05
CA VAL A 187 -1.56 10.66 4.49
C VAL A 187 -0.22 10.60 5.23
N GLU A 188 -0.05 11.46 6.24
CA GLU A 188 1.13 11.40 7.07
C GLU A 188 1.12 10.14 7.95
N ALA A 189 2.24 9.42 8.01
CA ALA A 189 2.33 8.11 8.69
C ALA A 189 1.91 8.16 10.16
N ASN A 190 2.19 9.26 10.86
CA ASN A 190 1.83 9.47 12.26
C ASN A 190 0.33 9.78 12.45
N TYR A 191 -0.36 10.25 11.41
CA TYR A 191 -1.78 10.57 11.46
C TYR A 191 -2.66 9.41 11.00
N PHE A 192 -2.15 8.52 10.15
CA PHE A 192 -2.95 7.44 9.57
C PHE A 192 -3.68 6.55 10.59
N PRO A 193 -3.12 6.17 11.75
CA PRO A 193 -3.86 5.42 12.78
C PRO A 193 -5.09 6.16 13.31
N TYR A 194 -5.04 7.49 13.47
CA TYR A 194 -6.18 8.29 13.90
C TYR A 194 -7.27 8.30 12.83
N LEU A 195 -6.88 8.44 11.57
CA LEU A 195 -7.81 8.38 10.44
C LEU A 195 -8.51 7.02 10.35
N LEU A 196 -7.78 5.92 10.54
CA LEU A 196 -8.35 4.57 10.61
C LEU A 196 -9.33 4.43 11.77
N SER A 197 -9.00 4.98 12.94
CA SER A 197 -9.88 4.98 14.11
C SER A 197 -11.14 5.81 13.89
N ASP A 198 -11.02 6.95 13.23
CA ASP A 198 -12.16 7.80 12.83
C ASP A 198 -13.10 7.06 11.87
N TRP A 199 -12.55 6.34 10.91
CA TRP A 199 -13.35 5.65 9.89
C TRP A 199 -14.04 4.38 10.40
N PHE A 200 -13.40 3.61 11.27
CA PHE A 200 -13.81 2.23 11.59
C PHE A 200 -14.03 1.96 13.08
N GLY A 201 -13.58 2.85 13.96
CA GLY A 201 -13.81 2.76 15.39
C GLY A 201 -13.45 1.40 15.99
N HIS A 202 -14.42 0.82 16.69
CA HIS A 202 -14.25 -0.45 17.41
C HIS A 202 -14.23 -1.71 16.52
N SER A 203 -14.52 -1.57 15.22
CA SER A 203 -14.53 -2.71 14.28
C SER A 203 -13.14 -3.25 13.96
N ILE A 204 -12.11 -2.49 14.30
CA ILE A 204 -10.71 -2.81 14.01
C ILE A 204 -9.80 -2.57 15.20
N SER A 205 -8.64 -3.24 15.19
CA SER A 205 -7.47 -2.84 15.96
C SER A 205 -6.30 -2.60 15.04
N VAL A 206 -5.42 -1.66 15.37
CA VAL A 206 -4.27 -1.29 14.53
C VAL A 206 -2.98 -1.56 15.31
N LYS A 207 -2.08 -2.34 14.70
CA LYS A 207 -0.69 -2.52 15.16
C LYS A 207 0.24 -1.91 14.14
N ILE A 208 1.28 -1.22 14.58
CA ILE A 208 2.28 -0.62 13.69
C ILE A 208 3.60 -1.36 13.88
N ILE A 209 4.19 -1.81 12.76
CA ILE A 209 5.56 -2.30 12.70
C ILE A 209 6.34 -1.33 11.82
N ARG A 210 7.46 -0.83 12.30
CA ARG A 210 8.36 0.03 11.54
C ARG A 210 9.62 -0.73 11.17
N THR A 211 10.00 -0.72 9.91
CA THR A 211 11.31 -1.24 9.49
C THR A 211 12.37 -0.16 9.62
N ILE A 212 13.58 -0.54 10.02
CA ILE A 212 14.72 0.38 10.10
C ILE A 212 15.55 0.31 8.82
N LYS A 213 15.56 -0.82 8.13
CA LYS A 213 16.33 -1.07 6.91
C LYS A 213 15.43 -1.63 5.80
N ARG A 214 15.68 -1.17 4.59
CA ARG A 214 15.13 -1.72 3.35
C ARG A 214 16.27 -1.86 2.35
N ASN A 215 16.29 -2.95 1.60
CA ASN A 215 17.33 -3.17 0.59
C ASN A 215 17.29 -2.16 -0.56
N LYS A 216 16.08 -1.69 -0.91
CA LYS A 216 15.86 -0.82 -2.07
C LYS A 216 15.67 0.66 -1.74
N ALA A 217 15.45 1.01 -0.49
CA ALA A 217 15.23 2.40 -0.10
C ALA A 217 15.90 2.71 1.24
N SER A 218 16.54 3.86 1.34
CA SER A 218 17.14 4.36 2.58
C SER A 218 16.14 4.75 3.66
N ALA A 219 14.87 4.98 3.27
CA ALA A 219 13.80 5.36 4.18
C ALA A 219 13.12 4.14 4.80
N PRO A 220 12.73 4.21 6.09
CA PRO A 220 11.96 3.15 6.73
C PRO A 220 10.57 3.03 6.09
N ALA A 221 9.96 1.83 6.24
CA ALA A 221 8.55 1.65 5.99
C ALA A 221 7.80 1.41 7.29
N TRP A 222 6.53 1.80 7.30
CA TRP A 222 5.57 1.46 8.34
C TRP A 222 4.62 0.41 7.78
N PHE A 223 4.39 -0.67 8.53
CA PHE A 223 3.33 -1.62 8.24
C PHE A 223 2.19 -1.34 9.21
N PHE A 224 1.09 -0.82 8.69
CA PHE A 224 -0.15 -0.69 9.44
C PHE A 224 -0.90 -2.00 9.32
N ILE A 225 -0.90 -2.77 10.40
CA ILE A 225 -1.55 -4.07 10.49
C ILE A 225 -2.90 -3.85 11.15
N ILE A 226 -3.93 -3.83 10.33
CA ILE A 226 -5.31 -3.66 10.74
C ILE A 226 -5.91 -5.04 10.95
N LYS A 227 -6.35 -5.33 12.16
CA LYS A 227 -7.05 -6.56 12.49
C LYS A 227 -8.54 -6.30 12.57
N LYS A 228 -9.33 -7.09 11.84
CA LYS A 228 -10.78 -7.08 11.97
C LYS A 228 -11.16 -7.76 13.29
N VAL A 229 -11.96 -7.09 14.10
CA VAL A 229 -12.35 -7.57 15.43
C VAL A 229 -13.80 -8.07 15.43
N ASN A 230 -14.70 -7.39 14.68
CA ASN A 230 -16.15 -7.71 14.60
C ASN A 230 -16.61 -7.81 13.16
#